data_b018fbe60337a4f9e820cf53809f8876
#
_entry.id   b018fbe60337a4f9e820cf53809f8876
#
_cell.length_a   1.000
_cell.length_b   1.000
_cell.length_c   1.000
_cell.angle_alpha   90.00
_cell.angle_beta   90.00
_cell.angle_gamma   90.00
#
_symmetry.space_group_name_H-M   'P 1'
#
loop_
_entity.id
_entity.type
_entity.pdbx_description
1 polymer ?
#
loop_
_entity_poly.entity_id
_entity_poly.type
_entity_poly.pdbx_seq_one_letter_code
_entity_poly.pdbx_strand_id
1 'polypeptide(L)'
;DHMLPRRRFDHKGRYGHVLMITGGYGKMGAAVLTSKAALRAGSGLVTTHVPRLGYEIMQTALPEAMISLDISDIIFSHPPDLDGFSHVGIGPGLGTKENTQTALETLIKRTKKPVVFDADALNILSLKKELLDELPEGSILTPHPKEFERLTEPVATHFERIELQR
;
A
#
# COMPACT_ATOMS: atom_id res chain seq x y z
N ASP A 1 3.32 -23.06 -8.17
CA ASP A 1 2.12 -22.80 -7.37
C ASP A 1 2.54 -22.21 -6.03
N HIS A 2 2.37 -20.90 -5.87
CA HIS A 2 2.84 -20.18 -4.67
C HIS A 2 1.75 -20.10 -3.58
N MET A 3 0.58 -20.72 -3.81
CA MET A 3 -0.50 -20.71 -2.83
C MET A 3 -0.25 -21.73 -1.73
N LEU A 4 -0.21 -21.29 -0.49
CA LEU A 4 -0.13 -22.20 0.66
C LEU A 4 -1.39 -23.06 0.75
N PRO A 5 -1.28 -24.41 0.83
CA PRO A 5 -2.45 -25.27 0.98
C PRO A 5 -3.15 -24.99 2.32
N ARG A 6 -4.45 -24.70 2.26
CA ARG A 6 -5.26 -24.51 3.46
C ARG A 6 -5.60 -25.84 4.10
N ARG A 7 -5.27 -26.02 5.37
CA ARG A 7 -5.62 -27.22 6.14
C ARG A 7 -6.94 -27.02 6.85
N ARG A 8 -7.67 -28.12 7.06
CA ARG A 8 -9.03 -28.10 7.63
C ARG A 8 -9.16 -27.42 9.01
N PHE A 9 -8.10 -27.45 9.81
CA PHE A 9 -8.08 -26.89 11.17
C PHE A 9 -7.18 -25.66 11.32
N ASP A 10 -6.76 -25.03 10.21
CA ASP A 10 -5.98 -23.82 10.27
C ASP A 10 -6.85 -22.63 10.72
N HIS A 11 -6.29 -21.78 11.58
CA HIS A 11 -6.94 -20.51 11.94
C HIS A 11 -6.47 -19.38 11.01
N LYS A 12 -7.31 -18.35 10.86
CA LYS A 12 -7.08 -17.23 9.94
C LYS A 12 -5.72 -16.52 10.12
N GLY A 13 -5.20 -16.40 11.35
CA GLY A 13 -3.91 -15.77 11.62
C GLY A 13 -2.69 -16.45 10.98
N ARG A 14 -2.82 -17.74 10.60
CA ARG A 14 -1.75 -18.47 9.88
C ARG A 14 -1.50 -17.94 8.48
N TYR A 15 -2.52 -17.33 7.87
CA TYR A 15 -2.46 -16.80 6.50
C TYR A 15 -2.12 -15.31 6.45
N GLY A 16 -1.51 -14.81 7.51
CA GLY A 16 -1.02 -13.44 7.63
C GLY A 16 -2.10 -12.42 7.97
N HIS A 17 -1.62 -11.28 8.45
CA HIS A 17 -2.41 -10.09 8.70
C HIS A 17 -1.84 -8.96 7.84
N VAL A 18 -2.58 -8.54 6.85
CA VAL A 18 -2.16 -7.50 5.89
C VAL A 18 -2.69 -6.15 6.35
N LEU A 19 -1.82 -5.14 6.34
CA LEU A 19 -2.20 -3.74 6.46
C LEU A 19 -2.23 -3.10 5.07
N MET A 20 -3.35 -2.49 4.71
CA MET A 20 -3.49 -1.69 3.49
C MET A 20 -3.65 -0.22 3.87
N ILE A 21 -2.71 0.63 3.49
CA ILE A 21 -2.76 2.09 3.71
C ILE A 21 -3.19 2.73 2.40
N THR A 22 -4.47 3.05 2.28
CA THR A 22 -5.07 3.39 1.00
C THR A 22 -6.28 4.32 1.16
N GLY A 23 -6.66 4.97 0.07
CA GLY A 23 -7.84 5.81 0.04
C GLY A 23 -7.61 7.23 0.55
N GLY A 24 -8.51 8.10 0.18
CA GLY A 24 -8.57 9.51 0.53
C GLY A 24 -9.93 10.05 0.13
N TYR A 25 -10.21 11.29 0.48
CA TYR A 25 -11.46 11.94 0.11
C TYR A 25 -11.69 11.88 -1.42
N GLY A 26 -12.83 11.36 -1.81
CA GLY A 26 -13.18 11.12 -3.22
C GLY A 26 -12.53 9.90 -3.87
N LYS A 27 -11.66 9.15 -3.14
CA LYS A 27 -10.92 7.99 -3.67
C LYS A 27 -11.08 6.74 -2.80
N MET A 28 -12.10 6.66 -1.95
CA MET A 28 -12.33 5.51 -1.06
C MET A 28 -12.58 4.19 -1.81
N GLY A 29 -13.02 4.26 -3.07
CA GLY A 29 -13.12 3.08 -3.93
C GLY A 29 -11.80 2.33 -4.08
N ALA A 30 -10.66 3.03 -4.07
CA ALA A 30 -9.34 2.40 -4.10
C ALA A 30 -9.09 1.56 -2.83
N ALA A 31 -9.48 2.06 -1.65
CA ALA A 31 -9.37 1.33 -0.39
C ALA A 31 -10.22 0.05 -0.40
N VAL A 32 -11.46 0.14 -0.88
CA VAL A 32 -12.35 -1.02 -1.00
C VAL A 32 -11.75 -2.07 -1.94
N LEU A 33 -11.28 -1.65 -3.12
CA LEU A 33 -10.75 -2.57 -4.15
C LEU A 33 -9.47 -3.27 -3.68
N THR A 34 -8.52 -2.55 -3.12
CA THR A 34 -7.24 -3.13 -2.65
C THR A 34 -7.44 -4.08 -1.48
N SER A 35 -8.26 -3.70 -0.51
CA SER A 35 -8.54 -4.56 0.64
C SER A 35 -9.32 -5.82 0.25
N LYS A 36 -10.27 -5.68 -0.68
CA LYS A 36 -11.00 -6.82 -1.23
C LYS A 36 -10.08 -7.75 -2.05
N ALA A 37 -9.12 -7.19 -2.79
CA ALA A 37 -8.13 -7.97 -3.51
C ALA A 37 -7.24 -8.77 -2.55
N ALA A 38 -6.77 -8.15 -1.45
CA ALA A 38 -5.98 -8.85 -0.43
C ALA A 38 -6.73 -10.01 0.22
N LEU A 39 -8.01 -9.81 0.58
CA LEU A 39 -8.87 -10.90 1.10
C LEU A 39 -9.04 -12.03 0.07
N ARG A 40 -9.32 -11.69 -1.19
CA ARG A 40 -9.49 -12.68 -2.27
C ARG A 40 -8.20 -13.41 -2.64
N ALA A 41 -7.05 -12.75 -2.49
CA ALA A 41 -5.74 -13.38 -2.64
C ALA A 41 -5.43 -14.40 -1.54
N GLY A 42 -6.23 -14.43 -0.47
CA GLY A 42 -6.12 -15.45 0.57
C GLY A 42 -5.51 -14.95 1.89
N SER A 43 -5.36 -13.65 2.10
CA SER A 43 -4.96 -13.10 3.39
C SER A 43 -5.93 -13.54 4.49
N GLY A 44 -5.39 -13.97 5.62
CA GLY A 44 -6.20 -14.42 6.74
C GLY A 44 -6.94 -13.29 7.44
N LEU A 45 -6.26 -12.15 7.56
CA LEU A 45 -6.79 -10.91 8.13
C LEU A 45 -6.34 -9.72 7.27
N VAL A 46 -7.22 -8.75 7.11
CA VAL A 46 -6.91 -7.46 6.46
C VAL A 46 -7.36 -6.33 7.37
N THR A 47 -6.46 -5.39 7.63
CA THR A 47 -6.77 -4.09 8.22
C THR A 47 -6.53 -3.02 7.15
N THR A 48 -7.47 -2.11 7.01
CA THR A 48 -7.33 -0.98 6.09
C THR A 48 -7.19 0.31 6.90
N HIS A 49 -6.07 0.99 6.71
CA HIS A 49 -5.85 2.33 7.28
C HIS A 49 -6.36 3.38 6.30
N VAL A 50 -7.33 4.17 6.75
CA VAL A 50 -8.06 5.16 5.94
C VAL A 50 -8.27 6.46 6.72
N PRO A 51 -8.47 7.60 6.05
CA PRO A 51 -8.98 8.82 6.68
C PRO A 51 -10.32 8.57 7.39
N ARG A 52 -10.64 9.35 8.43
CA ARG A 52 -11.84 9.15 9.25
C ARG A 52 -13.14 9.09 8.46
N LEU A 53 -13.31 9.95 7.44
CA LEU A 53 -14.49 9.90 6.56
C LEU A 53 -14.64 8.61 5.75
N GLY A 54 -13.58 7.80 5.70
CA GLY A 54 -13.61 6.48 5.07
C GLY A 54 -14.23 5.37 5.92
N TYR A 55 -14.45 5.59 7.22
CA TYR A 55 -14.91 4.55 8.14
C TYR A 55 -16.21 3.89 7.69
N GLU A 56 -17.27 4.66 7.56
CA GLU A 56 -18.59 4.13 7.19
C GLU A 56 -18.59 3.48 5.80
N ILE A 57 -17.84 4.07 4.87
CA ILE A 57 -17.70 3.52 3.50
C ILE A 57 -17.09 2.13 3.55
N MET A 58 -16.00 1.96 4.30
CA MET A 58 -15.31 0.68 4.41
C MET A 58 -16.15 -0.36 5.16
N GLN A 59 -16.76 0.01 6.28
CA GLN A 59 -17.60 -0.89 7.07
C GLN A 59 -18.85 -1.37 6.29
N THR A 60 -19.36 -0.51 5.40
CA THR A 60 -20.51 -0.86 4.54
C THR A 60 -20.08 -1.72 3.35
N ALA A 61 -18.98 -1.32 2.67
CA ALA A 61 -18.57 -1.96 1.41
C ALA A 61 -17.77 -3.25 1.59
N LEU A 62 -17.07 -3.39 2.73
CA LEU A 62 -16.19 -4.53 3.01
C LEU A 62 -16.14 -4.82 4.52
N PRO A 63 -17.24 -5.35 5.11
CA PRO A 63 -17.33 -5.60 6.56
C PRO A 63 -16.33 -6.66 7.08
N GLU A 64 -15.73 -7.44 6.19
CA GLU A 64 -14.70 -8.43 6.55
C GLU A 64 -13.34 -7.79 6.90
N ALA A 65 -13.09 -6.55 6.43
CA ALA A 65 -11.85 -5.84 6.74
C ALA A 65 -11.99 -5.07 8.06
N MET A 66 -10.96 -5.15 8.88
CA MET A 66 -10.81 -4.28 10.05
C MET A 66 -10.37 -2.88 9.60
N ILE A 67 -10.70 -1.86 10.37
CA ILE A 67 -10.37 -0.47 10.03
C ILE A 67 -9.44 0.13 11.08
N SER A 68 -8.38 0.74 10.60
CA SER A 68 -7.50 1.66 11.33
C SER A 68 -7.77 3.08 10.80
N LEU A 69 -7.90 4.05 11.67
CA LEU A 69 -8.25 5.42 11.27
C LEU A 69 -7.04 6.34 11.38
N ASP A 70 -6.83 7.12 10.34
CA ASP A 70 -5.92 8.28 10.37
C ASP A 70 -6.48 9.36 11.33
N ILE A 71 -5.63 10.26 11.79
CA ILE A 71 -6.04 11.44 12.56
C ILE A 71 -6.73 12.49 11.67
N SER A 72 -6.45 12.48 10.38
CA SER A 72 -7.09 13.34 9.39
C SER A 72 -8.43 12.77 8.93
N ASP A 73 -9.37 13.66 8.66
CA ASP A 73 -10.67 13.28 8.11
C ASP A 73 -10.59 12.88 6.63
N ILE A 74 -9.64 13.43 5.85
CA ILE A 74 -9.71 13.40 4.39
C ILE A 74 -8.49 12.84 3.67
N ILE A 75 -7.32 12.76 4.31
CA ILE A 75 -6.07 12.31 3.69
C ILE A 75 -5.29 11.38 4.62
N PHE A 76 -4.36 10.61 4.06
CA PHE A 76 -3.31 9.97 4.83
C PHE A 76 -2.34 11.03 5.34
N SER A 77 -2.20 11.15 6.64
CA SER A 77 -1.38 12.16 7.32
C SER A 77 -0.52 11.61 8.45
N HIS A 78 -0.87 10.43 8.96
CA HIS A 78 -0.16 9.77 10.06
C HIS A 78 0.01 8.29 9.79
N PRO A 79 1.25 7.78 9.70
CA PRO A 79 1.46 6.34 9.55
C PRO A 79 1.04 5.62 10.84
N PRO A 80 0.23 4.55 10.72
CA PRO A 80 -0.10 3.70 11.85
C PRO A 80 1.12 2.93 12.34
N ASP A 81 1.03 2.34 13.52
CA ASP A 81 1.99 1.33 13.94
C ASP A 81 1.90 0.11 13.02
N LEU A 82 3.06 -0.41 12.61
CA LEU A 82 3.18 -1.57 11.72
C LEU A 82 3.39 -2.89 12.47
N ASP A 83 3.48 -2.84 13.80
CA ASP A 83 3.64 -4.05 14.61
C ASP A 83 2.38 -4.92 14.54
N GLY A 84 2.60 -6.23 14.52
CA GLY A 84 1.52 -7.20 14.38
C GLY A 84 1.03 -7.46 12.95
N PHE A 85 1.46 -6.66 11.97
CA PHE A 85 1.17 -6.93 10.55
C PHE A 85 2.31 -7.72 9.91
N SER A 86 1.94 -8.75 9.15
CA SER A 86 2.89 -9.58 8.40
C SER A 86 3.33 -8.94 7.08
N HIS A 87 2.43 -8.19 6.44
CA HIS A 87 2.67 -7.51 5.17
C HIS A 87 1.99 -6.15 5.16
N VAL A 88 2.58 -5.20 4.44
CA VAL A 88 2.07 -3.83 4.31
C VAL A 88 2.01 -3.46 2.83
N GLY A 89 0.89 -2.92 2.39
CA GLY A 89 0.72 -2.31 1.08
C GLY A 89 0.27 -0.86 1.23
N ILE A 90 0.82 0.04 0.41
CA ILE A 90 0.53 1.47 0.50
C ILE A 90 0.46 2.10 -0.89
N GLY A 91 -0.47 3.04 -1.07
CA GLY A 91 -0.43 3.94 -2.23
C GLY A 91 -1.77 4.23 -2.88
N PRO A 92 -2.58 3.23 -3.25
CA PRO A 92 -3.79 3.49 -4.02
C PRO A 92 -4.72 4.51 -3.38
N GLY A 93 -4.93 5.64 -4.07
CA GLY A 93 -5.87 6.67 -3.64
C GLY A 93 -5.42 7.60 -2.53
N LEU A 94 -4.15 7.61 -2.14
CA LEU A 94 -3.63 8.49 -1.08
C LEU A 94 -3.63 9.97 -1.48
N GLY A 95 -3.40 10.26 -2.76
CA GLY A 95 -3.05 11.58 -3.23
C GLY A 95 -1.56 11.91 -2.98
N THR A 96 -1.15 13.07 -3.49
CA THR A 96 0.26 13.50 -3.44
C THR A 96 0.46 14.84 -2.73
N LYS A 97 -0.46 15.19 -1.83
CA LYS A 97 -0.36 16.42 -1.03
C LYS A 97 0.83 16.34 -0.08
N GLU A 98 1.38 17.47 0.29
CA GLU A 98 2.58 17.60 1.14
C GLU A 98 2.48 16.80 2.44
N ASN A 99 1.34 16.88 3.14
CA ASN A 99 1.12 16.10 4.36
C ASN A 99 1.18 14.59 4.11
N THR A 100 0.66 14.13 2.96
CA THR A 100 0.74 12.72 2.55
C THR A 100 2.18 12.30 2.21
N GLN A 101 2.94 13.19 1.57
CA GLN A 101 4.36 12.95 1.30
C GLN A 101 5.15 12.82 2.60
N THR A 102 4.93 13.71 3.57
CA THR A 102 5.59 13.68 4.89
C THR A 102 5.22 12.42 5.67
N ALA A 103 3.96 12.00 5.61
CA ALA A 103 3.51 10.77 6.25
C ALA A 103 4.16 9.52 5.62
N LEU A 104 4.26 9.46 4.29
CA LEU A 104 4.94 8.37 3.59
C LEU A 104 6.44 8.33 3.93
N GLU A 105 7.13 9.47 3.91
CA GLU A 105 8.53 9.58 4.31
C GLU A 105 8.73 9.10 5.75
N THR A 106 7.85 9.49 6.67
CA THR A 106 7.88 9.05 8.06
C THR A 106 7.71 7.53 8.18
N LEU A 107 6.82 6.93 7.39
CA LEU A 107 6.62 5.49 7.35
C LEU A 107 7.89 4.77 6.88
N ILE A 108 8.48 5.22 5.76
CA ILE A 108 9.70 4.63 5.20
C ILE A 108 10.83 4.66 6.22
N LYS A 109 11.07 5.80 6.86
CA LYS A 109 12.14 5.96 7.86
C LYS A 109 11.96 5.12 9.12
N ARG A 110 10.73 4.80 9.49
CA ARG A 110 10.42 4.02 10.71
C ARG A 110 10.40 2.52 10.48
N THR A 111 10.02 2.06 9.30
CA THR A 111 9.87 0.62 9.05
C THR A 111 11.15 0.00 8.52
N LYS A 112 11.40 -1.24 8.97
CA LYS A 112 12.41 -2.13 8.39
C LYS A 112 11.77 -3.33 7.67
N LYS A 113 10.44 -3.40 7.69
CA LYS A 113 9.68 -4.47 7.02
C LYS A 113 9.53 -4.13 5.54
N PRO A 114 9.63 -5.12 4.64
CA PRO A 114 9.29 -4.93 3.24
C PRO A 114 7.87 -4.39 3.06
N VAL A 115 7.70 -3.43 2.15
CA VAL A 115 6.42 -2.79 1.85
C VAL A 115 6.15 -2.87 0.35
N VAL A 116 4.89 -3.06 -0.03
CA VAL A 116 4.44 -2.95 -1.43
C VAL A 116 3.99 -1.52 -1.69
N PHE A 117 4.66 -0.82 -2.60
CA PHE A 117 4.35 0.55 -3.00
C PHE A 117 3.67 0.57 -4.38
N ASP A 118 2.52 1.22 -4.47
CA ASP A 118 1.72 1.31 -5.69
C ASP A 118 1.17 2.72 -5.89
N ALA A 119 0.78 3.05 -7.10
CA ALA A 119 0.00 4.24 -7.46
C ALA A 119 0.54 5.56 -6.85
N ASP A 120 -0.25 6.24 -5.99
CA ASP A 120 0.14 7.55 -5.45
C ASP A 120 1.40 7.48 -4.56
N ALA A 121 1.73 6.34 -3.95
CA ALA A 121 3.01 6.17 -3.26
C ALA A 121 4.18 6.22 -4.25
N LEU A 122 4.07 5.59 -5.41
CA LEU A 122 5.08 5.67 -6.48
C LEU A 122 5.19 7.09 -7.05
N ASN A 123 4.07 7.78 -7.19
CA ASN A 123 4.07 9.18 -7.61
C ASN A 123 4.82 10.06 -6.59
N ILE A 124 4.64 9.83 -5.28
CA ILE A 124 5.39 10.53 -4.23
C ILE A 124 6.88 10.19 -4.29
N LEU A 125 7.25 8.93 -4.43
CA LEU A 125 8.64 8.49 -4.60
C LEU A 125 9.30 9.15 -5.82
N SER A 126 8.55 9.36 -6.90
CA SER A 126 9.09 10.07 -8.08
C SER A 126 9.35 11.56 -7.85
N LEU A 127 8.65 12.18 -6.89
CA LEU A 127 8.87 13.58 -6.46
C LEU A 127 10.01 13.69 -5.45
N LYS A 128 10.30 12.64 -4.70
CA LYS A 128 11.30 12.55 -3.63
C LYS A 128 12.18 11.32 -3.86
N LYS A 129 12.96 11.36 -4.96
CA LYS A 129 13.77 10.21 -5.41
C LYS A 129 14.79 9.74 -4.37
N GLU A 130 15.22 10.61 -3.48
CA GLU A 130 16.09 10.28 -2.35
C GLU A 130 15.51 9.21 -1.42
N LEU A 131 14.18 9.08 -1.35
CA LEU A 131 13.52 8.05 -0.55
C LEU A 131 13.66 6.64 -1.14
N LEU A 132 14.01 6.50 -2.42
CA LEU A 132 14.22 5.19 -3.05
C LEU A 132 15.37 4.42 -2.38
N ASP A 133 16.42 5.14 -1.98
CA ASP A 133 17.59 4.55 -1.28
C ASP A 133 17.28 4.20 0.18
N GLU A 134 16.21 4.76 0.74
CA GLU A 134 15.76 4.51 2.12
C GLU A 134 14.71 3.38 2.20
N LEU A 135 14.27 2.81 1.07
CA LEU A 135 13.26 1.76 1.07
C LEU A 135 13.79 0.50 1.78
N PRO A 136 12.97 -0.14 2.63
CA PRO A 136 13.35 -1.40 3.26
C PRO A 136 13.70 -2.47 2.22
N GLU A 137 14.75 -3.24 2.48
CA GLU A 137 15.17 -4.35 1.63
C GLU A 137 13.99 -5.34 1.40
N GLY A 138 13.83 -5.80 0.17
CA GLY A 138 12.74 -6.68 -0.23
C GLY A 138 11.41 -5.98 -0.49
N SER A 139 11.37 -4.63 -0.43
CA SER A 139 10.17 -3.88 -0.84
C SER A 139 9.88 -4.08 -2.32
N ILE A 140 8.60 -4.01 -2.68
CA ILE A 140 8.11 -4.23 -4.04
C ILE A 140 7.44 -2.96 -4.54
N LEU A 141 7.85 -2.52 -5.73
CA LEU A 141 7.21 -1.42 -6.45
C LEU A 141 6.43 -2.01 -7.63
N THR A 142 5.20 -1.52 -7.84
CA THR A 142 4.28 -2.03 -8.88
C THR A 142 3.95 -0.95 -9.93
N PRO A 143 4.95 -0.30 -10.56
CA PRO A 143 4.71 0.82 -11.45
C PRO A 143 4.09 0.37 -12.77
N HIS A 144 3.02 1.03 -13.20
CA HIS A 144 2.65 0.99 -14.61
C HIS A 144 3.67 1.81 -15.47
N PRO A 145 3.69 1.67 -16.82
CA PRO A 145 4.73 2.28 -17.64
C PRO A 145 5.04 3.76 -17.37
N LYS A 146 4.01 4.59 -17.18
CA LYS A 146 4.20 6.02 -16.91
C LYS A 146 4.74 6.32 -15.50
N GLU A 147 4.40 5.52 -14.51
CA GLU A 147 4.96 5.62 -13.15
C GLU A 147 6.43 5.22 -13.17
N PHE A 148 6.76 4.16 -13.90
CA PHE A 148 8.14 3.71 -14.08
C PHE A 148 9.01 4.82 -14.69
N GLU A 149 8.55 5.46 -15.77
CA GLU A 149 9.25 6.57 -16.42
C GLU A 149 9.46 7.79 -15.48
N ARG A 150 8.56 8.03 -14.53
CA ARG A 150 8.76 9.10 -13.53
C ARG A 150 9.79 8.73 -12.46
N LEU A 151 9.84 7.46 -12.09
CA LEU A 151 10.78 6.94 -11.10
C LEU A 151 12.22 6.86 -11.65
N THR A 152 12.35 6.52 -12.92
CA THR A 152 13.63 6.32 -13.60
C THR A 152 13.92 7.46 -14.59
N GLU A 153 14.33 7.09 -15.78
CA GLU A 153 14.51 7.96 -16.95
C GLU A 153 13.55 7.54 -18.06
N PRO A 154 13.18 8.46 -18.96
CA PRO A 154 12.38 8.09 -20.13
C PRO A 154 13.11 7.04 -20.97
N VAL A 155 12.44 5.95 -21.27
CA VAL A 155 12.97 4.86 -22.11
C VAL A 155 12.22 4.81 -23.43
N ALA A 156 12.95 4.68 -24.53
CA ALA A 156 12.36 4.71 -25.86
C ALA A 156 11.71 3.38 -26.26
N THR A 157 12.15 2.26 -25.66
CA THR A 157 11.69 0.92 -26.05
C THR A 157 11.25 0.08 -24.85
N HIS A 158 10.41 -0.91 -25.13
CA HIS A 158 9.97 -1.88 -24.11
C HIS A 158 11.14 -2.75 -23.60
N PHE A 159 12.14 -2.97 -24.45
CA PHE A 159 13.33 -3.73 -24.10
C PHE A 159 14.21 -2.96 -23.10
N GLU A 160 14.50 -1.69 -23.34
CA GLU A 160 15.24 -0.83 -22.41
C GLU A 160 14.57 -0.75 -21.03
N ARG A 161 13.21 -0.74 -21.01
CA ARG A 161 12.48 -0.77 -19.73
C ARG A 161 12.74 -2.04 -18.94
N ILE A 162 12.78 -3.21 -19.59
CA ILE A 162 13.06 -4.50 -18.93
C ILE A 162 14.49 -4.54 -18.40
N GLU A 163 15.46 -3.99 -19.15
CA GLU A 163 16.86 -3.92 -18.70
C GLU A 163 17.02 -3.01 -17.48
N LEU A 164 16.32 -1.88 -17.44
CA LEU A 164 16.32 -0.95 -16.30
C LEU A 164 15.61 -1.51 -15.03
N GLN A 165 14.74 -2.51 -15.18
CA GLN A 165 14.04 -3.17 -14.08
C GLN A 165 14.90 -4.25 -13.38
N ARG A 166 16.03 -4.64 -13.96
CA ARG A 166 16.95 -5.65 -13.43
C ARG A 166 18.03 -5.05 -12.57
#